data_ed601deca79117a6be17089eb504aea5
#
_entry.id   ed601deca79117a6be17089eb504aea5
#
_cell.length_a   1.000
_cell.length_b   1.000
_cell.length_c   1.000
_cell.angle_alpha   90.00
_cell.angle_beta   90.00
_cell.angle_gamma   90.00
#
_symmetry.space_group_name_H-M   'P 1'
#
loop_
_entity.id
_entity.type
_entity.pdbx_description
1 polymer ?
#
loop_
_entity_poly.entity_id
_entity_poly.type
_entity_poly.pdbx_seq_one_letter_code
_entity_poly.pdbx_strand_id
1 'polypeptide(L)'
;MATARLLLRSASLLPLRRSPLHSSGFQPRAAMASDAASQFQKIQIQREDTTFDVYVVGKENAPGVVVLQEWWGVDYEVKNHAIHISQIGDGYRALIPDLYRGKVALEVAEAQHLMEGLDWQGAIKDIQASVKWLKENGSPKVGVTGYCMGGALAVASGVLVPEVDAVVAFYGTPSSELADASKAQAPIQAHFGELDSFVGFADVTAAKSLEEKLKASGVAHEVHIYSGCSHAFMNASPEALKRRKGMGLTDENQGAIDLAWSRFSTWMGRFLGSA
;
A
#
# COMPACT_ATOMS: atom_id res chain seq x y z
N MET A 1 17.32 -9.72 -8.81
CA MET A 1 18.18 -8.51 -8.76
C MET A 1 18.10 -7.60 -9.98
N ALA A 2 17.19 -7.84 -10.93
CA ALA A 2 17.04 -7.00 -12.14
C ALA A 2 16.03 -5.85 -12.04
N THR A 3 15.14 -5.85 -11.07
CA THR A 3 14.01 -4.91 -10.97
C THR A 3 14.34 -3.54 -10.38
N ALA A 4 15.43 -3.37 -9.64
CA ALA A 4 15.79 -2.10 -9.00
C ALA A 4 16.48 -1.06 -9.92
N ARG A 5 17.01 -1.47 -11.05
CA ARG A 5 17.79 -0.56 -11.94
C ARG A 5 16.97 0.27 -12.93
N LEU A 6 15.65 0.07 -13.02
CA LEU A 6 14.84 0.70 -14.07
C LEU A 6 14.17 2.04 -13.67
N LEU A 7 14.29 2.48 -12.43
CA LEU A 7 13.53 3.64 -11.91
C LEU A 7 14.16 5.03 -12.12
N LEU A 8 15.34 5.15 -12.77
CA LEU A 8 16.09 6.42 -12.81
C LEU A 8 16.53 6.88 -14.20
N ARG A 9 15.67 6.86 -15.22
CA ARG A 9 15.97 7.59 -16.44
C ARG A 9 14.81 8.52 -16.80
N SER A 10 14.79 9.71 -16.23
CA SER A 10 14.36 11.00 -16.80
C SER A 10 13.90 11.98 -15.70
N ALA A 11 14.82 12.75 -15.16
CA ALA A 11 14.50 14.06 -14.60
C ALA A 11 15.64 15.03 -14.95
N SER A 12 15.50 15.71 -16.09
CA SER A 12 16.31 16.86 -16.42
C SER A 12 15.77 18.10 -15.70
N LEU A 13 16.59 18.68 -14.86
CA LEU A 13 16.31 19.88 -14.07
C LEU A 13 16.36 21.13 -14.97
N LEU A 14 15.29 21.91 -14.99
CA LEU A 14 15.24 23.29 -15.47
C LEU A 14 15.07 24.26 -14.28
N PRO A 15 15.68 25.47 -14.31
CA PRO A 15 15.77 26.35 -13.14
C PRO A 15 14.51 27.19 -12.90
N LEU A 16 14.12 27.32 -11.63
CA LEU A 16 12.97 28.08 -11.11
C LEU A 16 13.23 29.60 -11.12
N ARG A 17 12.30 30.36 -11.71
CA ARG A 17 12.15 31.82 -11.51
C ARG A 17 11.26 32.07 -10.26
N ARG A 18 11.74 32.96 -9.40
CA ARG A 18 11.03 33.47 -8.20
C ARG A 18 10.07 34.59 -8.55
N SER A 19 8.90 34.64 -7.96
CA SER A 19 8.04 35.82 -7.78
C SER A 19 7.28 35.76 -6.44
N PRO A 20 6.87 36.92 -5.85
CA PRO A 20 6.77 37.10 -4.39
C PRO A 20 5.40 36.82 -3.77
N LEU A 21 5.48 36.59 -2.47
CA LEU A 21 4.44 36.23 -1.49
C LEU A 21 3.32 37.27 -1.30
N HIS A 22 2.07 36.78 -1.21
CA HIS A 22 1.00 37.45 -0.46
C HIS A 22 0.62 36.58 0.72
N SER A 23 0.65 37.17 1.91
CA SER A 23 0.34 36.56 3.19
C SER A 23 -1.17 36.61 3.45
N SER A 24 -1.80 35.46 3.65
CA SER A 24 -3.08 35.37 4.36
C SER A 24 -2.94 34.26 5.41
N GLY A 25 -3.26 34.60 6.65
CA GLY A 25 -3.00 33.77 7.82
C GLY A 25 -3.78 32.47 7.81
N PHE A 26 -3.03 31.39 7.99
CA PHE A 26 -3.56 30.05 8.23
C PHE A 26 -3.00 29.55 9.56
N GLN A 27 -3.88 29.18 10.48
CA GLN A 27 -3.48 28.57 11.76
C GLN A 27 -2.97 27.12 11.55
N PRO A 28 -2.02 26.66 12.37
CA PRO A 28 -1.26 25.45 12.05
C PRO A 28 -2.06 24.17 12.34
N ARG A 29 -2.16 23.32 11.34
CA ARG A 29 -2.66 21.94 11.37
C ARG A 29 -1.70 20.95 12.09
N ALA A 30 -0.82 21.42 12.94
CA ALA A 30 0.08 20.58 13.75
C ALA A 30 -0.67 19.71 14.80
N ALA A 31 -1.91 20.06 15.14
CA ALA A 31 -2.74 19.28 16.06
C ALA A 31 -3.20 17.93 15.46
N MET A 32 -3.38 17.82 14.13
CA MET A 32 -3.85 16.58 13.52
C MET A 32 -2.78 15.47 13.44
N ALA A 33 -1.50 15.82 13.35
CA ALA A 33 -0.42 14.83 13.31
C ALA A 33 -0.19 14.13 14.65
N SER A 34 -0.43 14.84 15.77
CA SER A 34 -0.32 14.27 17.12
C SER A 34 -1.49 13.33 17.45
N ASP A 35 -2.70 13.60 16.92
CA ASP A 35 -3.88 12.79 17.16
C ASP A 35 -3.83 11.45 16.38
N ALA A 36 -3.30 11.43 15.18
CA ALA A 36 -3.16 10.20 14.40
C ALA A 36 -2.18 9.20 15.06
N ALA A 37 -1.08 9.69 15.63
CA ALA A 37 -0.10 8.83 16.33
C ALA A 37 -0.67 8.23 17.62
N SER A 38 -1.60 8.91 18.31
CA SER A 38 -2.24 8.45 19.54
C SER A 38 -3.29 7.36 19.33
N GLN A 39 -3.78 7.17 18.08
CA GLN A 39 -4.80 6.17 17.76
C GLN A 39 -4.24 4.75 17.56
N PHE A 40 -2.93 4.62 17.32
CA PHE A 40 -2.30 3.32 17.09
C PHE A 40 -1.77 2.71 18.39
N GLN A 41 -2.12 1.43 18.59
CA GLN A 41 -1.41 0.58 19.53
C GLN A 41 -0.17 0.02 18.81
N LYS A 42 1.02 0.34 19.30
CA LYS A 42 2.27 -0.26 18.86
C LYS A 42 2.54 -1.51 19.67
N ILE A 43 2.70 -2.65 19.01
CA ILE A 43 3.03 -3.94 19.62
C ILE A 43 4.16 -4.61 18.84
N GLN A 44 4.68 -5.71 19.39
CA GLN A 44 5.67 -6.53 18.70
C GLN A 44 5.09 -7.90 18.38
N ILE A 45 5.37 -8.39 17.18
CA ILE A 45 5.08 -9.76 16.77
C ILE A 45 6.38 -10.54 16.73
N GLN A 46 6.41 -11.70 17.43
CA GLN A 46 7.50 -12.64 17.37
C GLN A 46 7.30 -13.58 16.17
N ARG A 47 8.28 -13.66 15.32
CA ARG A 47 8.47 -14.69 14.30
C ARG A 47 9.58 -15.65 14.75
N GLU A 48 9.73 -16.82 14.16
CA GLU A 48 10.71 -17.82 14.57
C GLU A 48 12.15 -17.28 14.72
N ASP A 49 12.55 -16.38 13.81
CA ASP A 49 13.92 -15.88 13.66
C ASP A 49 14.08 -14.38 14.00
N THR A 50 12.98 -13.64 14.22
CA THR A 50 13.03 -12.19 14.46
C THR A 50 11.77 -11.68 15.14
N THR A 51 11.88 -10.48 15.72
CA THR A 51 10.76 -9.72 16.25
C THR A 51 10.63 -8.42 15.47
N PHE A 52 9.43 -7.99 15.17
CA PHE A 52 9.18 -6.73 14.47
C PHE A 52 8.02 -5.95 15.06
N ASP A 53 8.09 -4.64 14.93
CA ASP A 53 7.04 -3.75 15.39
C ASP A 53 5.85 -3.76 14.41
N VAL A 54 4.64 -3.65 14.96
CA VAL A 54 3.42 -3.44 14.19
C VAL A 54 2.57 -2.35 14.84
N TYR A 55 1.77 -1.67 14.03
CA TYR A 55 0.87 -0.61 14.46
C TYR A 55 -0.57 -1.05 14.18
N VAL A 56 -1.38 -1.14 15.24
CA VAL A 56 -2.77 -1.64 15.17
C VAL A 56 -3.74 -0.50 15.47
N VAL A 57 -4.81 -0.40 14.68
CA VAL A 57 -5.91 0.56 14.87
C VAL A 57 -7.24 -0.10 14.49
N GLY A 58 -8.33 0.37 15.06
CA GLY A 58 -9.68 -0.11 14.79
C GLY A 58 -10.24 -1.04 15.87
N LYS A 59 -11.42 -1.60 15.59
CA LYS A 59 -12.18 -2.38 16.58
C LYS A 59 -11.57 -3.77 16.80
N GLU A 60 -11.47 -4.19 18.05
CA GLU A 60 -11.22 -5.58 18.38
C GLU A 60 -12.35 -6.48 17.82
N ASN A 61 -12.01 -7.70 17.45
CA ASN A 61 -12.92 -8.69 16.87
C ASN A 61 -13.57 -8.31 15.51
N ALA A 62 -13.22 -7.19 14.93
CA ALA A 62 -13.59 -6.88 13.55
C ALA A 62 -12.74 -7.71 12.56
N PRO A 63 -13.18 -7.89 11.30
CA PRO A 63 -12.33 -8.45 10.26
C PRO A 63 -11.01 -7.66 10.16
N GLY A 64 -9.90 -8.40 9.98
CA GLY A 64 -8.57 -7.82 9.95
C GLY A 64 -8.16 -7.36 8.56
N VAL A 65 -7.35 -6.30 8.47
CA VAL A 65 -6.66 -5.89 7.24
C VAL A 65 -5.21 -5.57 7.55
N VAL A 66 -4.29 -6.32 6.97
CA VAL A 66 -2.87 -5.97 6.98
C VAL A 66 -2.64 -4.91 5.92
N VAL A 67 -2.08 -3.77 6.31
CA VAL A 67 -1.86 -2.59 5.45
C VAL A 67 -0.37 -2.41 5.21
N LEU A 68 0.07 -2.56 3.97
CA LEU A 68 1.48 -2.59 3.60
C LEU A 68 1.96 -1.24 3.09
N GLN A 69 3.09 -0.81 3.64
CA GLN A 69 3.77 0.43 3.34
C GLN A 69 4.26 0.54 1.90
N GLU A 70 4.43 1.76 1.43
CA GLU A 70 5.24 2.06 0.25
C GLU A 70 6.74 2.01 0.59
N TRP A 71 7.58 2.35 -0.36
CA TRP A 71 9.05 2.39 -0.18
C TRP A 71 9.54 3.41 0.86
N TRP A 72 8.63 4.30 1.35
CA TRP A 72 8.94 5.29 2.38
C TRP A 72 9.08 4.71 3.79
N GLY A 73 8.56 3.53 4.05
CA GLY A 73 8.43 2.96 5.39
C GLY A 73 7.06 3.21 6.01
N VAL A 74 6.95 3.02 7.34
CA VAL A 74 5.69 3.27 8.07
C VAL A 74 5.57 4.78 8.33
N ASP A 75 5.29 5.50 7.26
CA ASP A 75 5.14 6.96 7.28
C ASP A 75 3.71 7.42 7.63
N TYR A 76 3.48 8.72 7.50
CA TYR A 76 2.18 9.32 7.78
C TYR A 76 1.09 8.84 6.82
N GLU A 77 1.42 8.62 5.52
CA GLU A 77 0.44 8.26 4.51
C GLU A 77 -0.14 6.86 4.73
N VAL A 78 0.71 5.85 4.97
CA VAL A 78 0.22 4.50 5.24
C VAL A 78 -0.60 4.44 6.54
N LYS A 79 -0.27 5.27 7.53
CA LYS A 79 -1.07 5.41 8.76
C LYS A 79 -2.44 6.02 8.49
N ASN A 80 -2.54 7.04 7.62
CA ASN A 80 -3.82 7.60 7.19
C ASN A 80 -4.68 6.56 6.48
N HIS A 81 -4.09 5.78 5.58
CA HIS A 81 -4.80 4.69 4.93
C HIS A 81 -5.33 3.65 5.94
N ALA A 82 -4.53 3.25 6.93
CA ALA A 82 -4.96 2.32 7.95
C ALA A 82 -6.09 2.89 8.84
N ILE A 83 -6.03 4.18 9.21
CA ILE A 83 -7.11 4.85 9.93
C ILE A 83 -8.38 4.87 9.09
N HIS A 84 -8.28 5.24 7.80
CA HIS A 84 -9.43 5.25 6.91
C HIS A 84 -10.06 3.86 6.78
N ILE A 85 -9.25 2.82 6.57
CA ILE A 85 -9.70 1.42 6.51
C ILE A 85 -10.42 1.01 7.80
N SER A 86 -9.91 1.42 8.96
CA SER A 86 -10.54 1.10 10.24
C SER A 86 -11.93 1.73 10.43
N GLN A 87 -12.34 2.65 9.54
CA GLN A 87 -13.60 3.40 9.59
C GLN A 87 -14.56 3.05 8.44
N ILE A 88 -14.14 2.26 7.45
CA ILE A 88 -14.99 1.85 6.32
C ILE A 88 -16.05 0.85 6.80
N GLY A 89 -17.32 1.08 6.42
CA GLY A 89 -18.43 0.20 6.79
C GLY A 89 -18.57 0.05 8.31
N ASP A 90 -18.64 -1.18 8.80
CA ASP A 90 -18.68 -1.47 10.25
C ASP A 90 -17.31 -1.35 10.93
N GLY A 91 -16.28 -1.09 10.14
CA GLY A 91 -14.88 -0.93 10.55
C GLY A 91 -14.08 -2.23 10.47
N TYR A 92 -12.78 -2.06 10.20
CA TYR A 92 -11.79 -3.15 10.18
C TYR A 92 -10.78 -2.96 11.31
N ARG A 93 -10.15 -4.06 11.73
CA ARG A 93 -8.95 -4.02 12.54
C ARG A 93 -7.74 -3.93 11.62
N ALA A 94 -7.22 -2.73 11.40
CA ALA A 94 -6.08 -2.50 10.52
C ALA A 94 -4.76 -2.69 11.27
N LEU A 95 -3.80 -3.37 10.64
CA LEU A 95 -2.47 -3.64 11.18
C LEU A 95 -1.39 -3.31 10.12
N ILE A 96 -0.44 -2.46 10.48
CA ILE A 96 0.71 -2.11 9.64
C ILE A 96 1.96 -2.81 10.17
N PRO A 97 2.55 -3.80 9.48
CA PRO A 97 3.85 -4.33 9.85
C PRO A 97 4.97 -3.35 9.44
N ASP A 98 5.95 -3.15 10.32
CA ASP A 98 7.11 -2.33 10.02
C ASP A 98 8.19 -3.16 9.30
N LEU A 99 8.12 -3.17 7.97
CA LEU A 99 9.01 -3.98 7.14
C LEU A 99 10.46 -3.46 7.12
N TYR A 100 10.67 -2.20 7.52
CA TYR A 100 11.98 -1.57 7.55
C TYR A 100 12.59 -1.46 8.96
N ARG A 101 11.94 -2.09 9.95
CA ARG A 101 12.47 -2.15 11.34
C ARG A 101 12.74 -0.74 11.92
N GLY A 102 11.75 0.15 11.82
CA GLY A 102 11.80 1.50 12.37
C GLY A 102 12.36 2.56 11.44
N LYS A 103 12.82 2.21 10.25
CA LYS A 103 13.36 3.19 9.30
C LYS A 103 12.25 3.81 8.46
N VAL A 104 12.32 5.12 8.26
CA VAL A 104 11.40 5.89 7.40
C VAL A 104 12.25 6.82 6.53
N ALA A 105 12.09 6.71 5.22
CA ALA A 105 12.80 7.56 4.27
C ALA A 105 12.16 8.95 4.18
N LEU A 106 12.99 9.97 4.13
CA LEU A 106 12.57 11.36 3.93
C LEU A 106 12.74 11.81 2.47
N GLU A 107 13.67 11.20 1.76
CA GLU A 107 14.02 11.54 0.38
C GLU A 107 14.02 10.30 -0.52
N VAL A 108 13.88 10.52 -1.84
CA VAL A 108 13.78 9.45 -2.86
C VAL A 108 14.99 8.51 -2.84
N ALA A 109 16.21 9.05 -2.71
CA ALA A 109 17.42 8.22 -2.68
C ALA A 109 17.47 7.28 -1.47
N GLU A 110 17.01 7.75 -0.30
CA GLU A 110 16.90 6.94 0.90
C GLU A 110 15.82 5.87 0.75
N ALA A 111 14.64 6.22 0.23
CA ALA A 111 13.56 5.28 -0.03
C ALA A 111 14.00 4.17 -1.00
N GLN A 112 14.72 4.54 -2.06
CA GLN A 112 15.29 3.58 -3.00
C GLN A 112 16.27 2.64 -2.31
N HIS A 113 17.19 3.16 -1.50
CA HIS A 113 18.15 2.35 -0.75
C HIS A 113 17.48 1.37 0.21
N LEU A 114 16.44 1.80 0.93
CA LEU A 114 15.68 0.94 1.84
C LEU A 114 14.95 -0.18 1.07
N MET A 115 14.35 0.13 -0.07
CA MET A 115 13.65 -0.85 -0.89
C MET A 115 14.62 -1.85 -1.54
N GLU A 116 15.79 -1.41 -2.02
CA GLU A 116 16.83 -2.28 -2.56
C GLU A 116 17.39 -3.26 -1.52
N GLY A 117 17.45 -2.82 -0.26
CA GLY A 117 17.91 -3.62 0.87
C GLY A 117 16.84 -4.50 1.53
N LEU A 118 15.59 -4.46 1.06
CA LEU A 118 14.52 -5.26 1.66
C LEU A 118 14.72 -6.75 1.39
N ASP A 119 14.64 -7.55 2.44
CA ASP A 119 14.43 -8.99 2.33
C ASP A 119 12.96 -9.26 1.98
N TRP A 120 12.68 -9.43 0.69
CA TRP A 120 11.32 -9.64 0.19
C TRP A 120 10.69 -10.94 0.70
N GLN A 121 11.47 -12.01 0.86
CA GLN A 121 10.98 -13.27 1.42
C GLN A 121 10.71 -13.14 2.92
N GLY A 122 11.57 -12.43 3.64
CA GLY A 122 11.35 -12.06 5.03
C GLY A 122 10.11 -11.19 5.21
N ALA A 123 9.86 -10.24 4.30
CA ALA A 123 8.65 -9.42 4.31
C ALA A 123 7.37 -10.27 4.14
N ILE A 124 7.36 -11.27 3.27
CA ILE A 124 6.23 -12.22 3.14
C ILE A 124 6.00 -12.97 4.46
N LYS A 125 7.06 -13.40 5.14
CA LYS A 125 6.93 -14.05 6.45
C LYS A 125 6.39 -13.10 7.53
N ASP A 126 6.78 -11.82 7.51
CA ASP A 126 6.22 -10.79 8.40
C ASP A 126 4.73 -10.57 8.15
N ILE A 127 4.31 -10.55 6.87
CA ILE A 127 2.90 -10.46 6.48
C ILE A 127 2.14 -11.69 7.00
N GLN A 128 2.66 -12.90 6.80
CA GLN A 128 2.03 -14.12 7.30
C GLN A 128 1.88 -14.09 8.82
N ALA A 129 2.93 -13.69 9.55
CA ALA A 129 2.87 -13.56 11.00
C ALA A 129 1.82 -12.52 11.44
N SER A 130 1.70 -11.41 10.70
CA SER A 130 0.69 -10.37 10.95
C SER A 130 -0.74 -10.88 10.72
N VAL A 131 -0.97 -11.64 9.65
CA VAL A 131 -2.27 -12.28 9.35
C VAL A 131 -2.64 -13.27 10.46
N LYS A 132 -1.71 -14.13 10.86
CA LYS A 132 -1.92 -15.09 11.95
C LYS A 132 -2.25 -14.38 13.27
N TRP A 133 -1.47 -13.35 13.60
CA TRP A 133 -1.72 -12.58 14.82
C TRP A 133 -3.13 -11.96 14.84
N LEU A 134 -3.59 -11.38 13.74
CA LEU A 134 -4.96 -10.84 13.65
C LEU A 134 -6.00 -11.93 13.87
N LYS A 135 -5.86 -13.11 13.25
CA LYS A 135 -6.78 -14.23 13.41
C LYS A 135 -6.79 -14.76 14.84
N GLU A 136 -5.64 -14.91 15.46
CA GLU A 136 -5.49 -15.37 16.85
C GLU A 136 -6.02 -14.33 17.87
N ASN A 137 -6.07 -13.06 17.48
CA ASN A 137 -6.55 -11.96 18.31
C ASN A 137 -7.97 -11.47 17.94
N GLY A 138 -8.79 -12.35 17.37
CA GLY A 138 -10.23 -12.15 17.24
C GLY A 138 -10.73 -11.73 15.86
N SER A 139 -9.87 -11.51 14.86
CA SER A 139 -10.33 -11.22 13.50
C SER A 139 -10.77 -12.52 12.80
N PRO A 140 -12.06 -12.68 12.44
CA PRO A 140 -12.56 -13.94 11.87
C PRO A 140 -12.00 -14.22 10.48
N LYS A 141 -11.71 -13.17 9.73
CA LYS A 141 -11.08 -13.19 8.41
C LYS A 141 -10.08 -12.04 8.31
N VAL A 142 -9.07 -12.20 7.46
CA VAL A 142 -8.00 -11.21 7.28
C VAL A 142 -7.68 -10.98 5.81
N GLY A 143 -7.85 -9.74 5.37
CA GLY A 143 -7.37 -9.27 4.07
C GLY A 143 -5.98 -8.65 4.15
N VAL A 144 -5.38 -8.48 2.98
CA VAL A 144 -4.13 -7.74 2.82
C VAL A 144 -4.34 -6.63 1.80
N THR A 145 -3.89 -5.43 2.11
CA THR A 145 -3.82 -4.33 1.15
C THR A 145 -2.44 -3.69 1.19
N GLY A 146 -2.04 -3.08 0.09
CA GLY A 146 -0.75 -2.39 0.05
C GLY A 146 -0.61 -1.48 -1.15
N TYR A 147 0.36 -0.58 -1.06
CA TYR A 147 0.57 0.54 -1.96
C TYR A 147 1.98 0.49 -2.54
N CYS A 148 2.17 0.66 -3.84
CA CYS A 148 3.47 0.62 -4.52
C CYS A 148 4.22 -0.71 -4.22
N MET A 149 5.36 -0.66 -3.57
CA MET A 149 6.08 -1.84 -3.06
C MET A 149 5.15 -2.75 -2.24
N GLY A 150 4.33 -2.17 -1.36
CA GLY A 150 3.32 -2.89 -0.61
C GLY A 150 2.22 -3.50 -1.47
N GLY A 151 1.88 -2.89 -2.62
CA GLY A 151 0.96 -3.46 -3.61
C GLY A 151 1.49 -4.75 -4.20
N ALA A 152 2.77 -4.78 -4.58
CA ALA A 152 3.45 -5.99 -5.04
C ALA A 152 3.47 -7.09 -3.96
N LEU A 153 3.79 -6.72 -2.71
CA LEU A 153 3.76 -7.64 -1.57
C LEU A 153 2.34 -8.14 -1.27
N ALA A 154 1.31 -7.31 -1.45
CA ALA A 154 -0.08 -7.71 -1.26
C ALA A 154 -0.49 -8.78 -2.29
N VAL A 155 -0.18 -8.59 -3.59
CA VAL A 155 -0.39 -9.63 -4.60
C VAL A 155 0.40 -10.90 -4.25
N ALA A 156 1.68 -10.76 -3.90
CA ALA A 156 2.52 -11.90 -3.52
C ALA A 156 1.96 -12.66 -2.31
N SER A 157 1.38 -11.95 -1.32
CA SER A 157 0.73 -12.59 -0.17
C SER A 157 -0.50 -13.41 -0.55
N GLY A 158 -1.27 -12.98 -1.56
CA GLY A 158 -2.40 -13.74 -2.11
C GLY A 158 -1.99 -15.05 -2.82
N VAL A 159 -0.69 -15.18 -3.13
CA VAL A 159 -0.10 -16.40 -3.72
C VAL A 159 0.55 -17.28 -2.65
N LEU A 160 1.30 -16.67 -1.71
CA LEU A 160 2.25 -17.36 -0.83
C LEU A 160 1.75 -17.55 0.61
N VAL A 161 0.69 -16.84 1.01
CA VAL A 161 0.15 -16.88 2.38
C VAL A 161 -1.26 -17.47 2.39
N PRO A 162 -1.40 -18.77 2.69
CA PRO A 162 -2.71 -19.46 2.59
C PRO A 162 -3.78 -18.91 3.54
N GLU A 163 -3.37 -18.22 4.60
CA GLU A 163 -4.27 -17.65 5.58
C GLU A 163 -4.93 -16.34 5.15
N VAL A 164 -4.56 -15.78 3.98
CA VAL A 164 -5.14 -14.54 3.43
C VAL A 164 -6.50 -14.83 2.80
N ASP A 165 -7.53 -14.10 3.23
CA ASP A 165 -8.91 -14.28 2.75
C ASP A 165 -9.27 -13.37 1.56
N ALA A 166 -8.60 -12.23 1.40
CA ALA A 166 -8.75 -11.31 0.26
C ALA A 166 -7.56 -10.36 0.11
N VAL A 167 -7.35 -9.86 -1.10
CA VAL A 167 -6.28 -8.89 -1.41
C VAL A 167 -6.86 -7.69 -2.15
N VAL A 168 -6.40 -6.48 -1.79
CA VAL A 168 -6.52 -5.27 -2.62
C VAL A 168 -5.14 -4.66 -2.81
N ALA A 169 -4.66 -4.59 -4.04
CA ALA A 169 -3.34 -4.08 -4.37
C ALA A 169 -3.42 -2.75 -5.14
N PHE A 170 -2.62 -1.78 -4.76
CA PHE A 170 -2.52 -0.48 -5.43
C PHE A 170 -1.16 -0.32 -6.12
N TYR A 171 -1.19 -0.08 -7.42
CA TYR A 171 -0.08 0.30 -8.31
C TYR A 171 1.25 -0.44 -8.03
N GLY A 172 1.18 -1.78 -7.95
CA GLY A 172 2.36 -2.62 -7.80
C GLY A 172 2.09 -4.07 -8.13
N THR A 173 3.00 -4.70 -8.89
CA THR A 173 2.98 -6.12 -9.24
C THR A 173 4.26 -6.81 -8.79
N PRO A 174 4.20 -8.03 -8.23
CA PRO A 174 5.41 -8.75 -7.86
C PRO A 174 6.17 -9.21 -9.11
N SER A 175 7.50 -9.35 -8.97
CA SER A 175 8.27 -10.09 -9.96
C SER A 175 7.85 -11.57 -9.93
N SER A 176 8.00 -12.25 -11.06
CA SER A 176 7.73 -13.70 -11.15
C SER A 176 8.69 -14.54 -10.27
N GLU A 177 9.85 -13.99 -9.92
CA GLU A 177 10.81 -14.61 -8.99
C GLU A 177 10.29 -14.58 -7.54
N LEU A 178 9.55 -13.52 -7.14
CA LEU A 178 8.94 -13.43 -5.82
C LEU A 178 7.67 -14.28 -5.75
N ALA A 179 6.73 -14.07 -6.68
CA ALA A 179 5.46 -14.78 -6.72
C ALA A 179 4.85 -14.80 -8.13
N ASP A 180 4.42 -15.97 -8.56
CA ASP A 180 3.69 -16.13 -9.81
C ASP A 180 2.18 -15.97 -9.56
N ALA A 181 1.61 -14.84 -9.97
CA ALA A 181 0.19 -14.53 -9.77
C ALA A 181 -0.78 -15.52 -10.44
N SER A 182 -0.32 -16.33 -11.38
CA SER A 182 -1.13 -17.42 -11.96
C SER A 182 -1.40 -18.57 -10.96
N LYS A 183 -0.74 -18.53 -9.81
CA LYS A 183 -0.91 -19.47 -8.69
C LYS A 183 -1.61 -18.84 -7.49
N ALA A 184 -2.26 -17.68 -7.69
CA ALA A 184 -3.00 -17.02 -6.62
C ALA A 184 -4.05 -17.95 -6.00
N GLN A 185 -4.18 -17.90 -4.67
CA GLN A 185 -5.12 -18.69 -3.87
C GLN A 185 -6.22 -17.82 -3.26
N ALA A 186 -5.94 -16.56 -3.00
CA ALA A 186 -6.90 -15.59 -2.48
C ALA A 186 -7.53 -14.76 -3.62
N PRO A 187 -8.78 -14.27 -3.47
CA PRO A 187 -9.37 -13.27 -4.36
C PRO A 187 -8.54 -11.98 -4.37
N ILE A 188 -8.26 -11.41 -5.56
CA ILE A 188 -7.40 -10.23 -5.73
C ILE A 188 -8.11 -9.15 -6.52
N GLN A 189 -8.21 -7.95 -5.94
CA GLN A 189 -8.55 -6.71 -6.65
C GLN A 189 -7.30 -5.85 -6.80
N ALA A 190 -7.05 -5.28 -7.97
CA ALA A 190 -5.87 -4.46 -8.24
C ALA A 190 -6.24 -3.13 -8.92
N HIS A 191 -5.52 -2.05 -8.55
CA HIS A 191 -5.79 -0.68 -8.98
C HIS A 191 -4.54 -0.03 -9.55
N PHE A 192 -4.62 0.53 -10.77
CA PHE A 192 -3.49 1.13 -11.47
C PHE A 192 -3.85 2.48 -12.06
N GLY A 193 -2.87 3.38 -12.17
CA GLY A 193 -3.02 4.63 -12.89
C GLY A 193 -2.74 4.44 -14.39
N GLU A 194 -3.56 5.06 -15.26
CA GLU A 194 -3.34 5.04 -16.72
C GLU A 194 -2.00 5.66 -17.13
N LEU A 195 -1.57 6.70 -16.42
CA LEU A 195 -0.34 7.46 -16.67
C LEU A 195 0.84 6.98 -15.80
N ASP A 196 0.74 5.79 -15.19
CA ASP A 196 1.84 5.23 -14.43
C ASP A 196 2.97 4.82 -15.36
N SER A 197 4.16 5.38 -15.14
CA SER A 197 5.33 5.20 -15.99
C SER A 197 6.33 4.15 -15.49
N PHE A 198 6.01 3.45 -14.40
CA PHE A 198 6.89 2.40 -13.84
C PHE A 198 6.71 1.10 -14.60
N VAL A 199 7.41 1.03 -15.75
CA VAL A 199 7.32 -0.06 -16.72
C VAL A 199 7.61 -1.41 -16.09
N GLY A 200 6.70 -2.38 -16.31
CA GLY A 200 6.81 -3.74 -15.82
C GLY A 200 6.51 -3.92 -14.32
N PHE A 201 6.18 -2.82 -13.62
CA PHE A 201 5.85 -2.83 -12.21
C PHE A 201 4.42 -2.33 -11.94
N ALA A 202 4.04 -1.17 -12.50
CA ALA A 202 2.76 -0.53 -12.23
C ALA A 202 2.13 0.14 -13.46
N ASP A 203 2.78 0.08 -14.60
CA ASP A 203 2.24 0.59 -15.87
C ASP A 203 1.04 -0.25 -16.37
N VAL A 204 0.34 0.26 -17.36
CA VAL A 204 -0.84 -0.41 -17.94
C VAL A 204 -0.50 -1.80 -18.50
N THR A 205 0.73 -2.01 -18.98
CA THR A 205 1.16 -3.33 -19.48
C THR A 205 1.31 -4.33 -18.32
N ALA A 206 1.89 -3.90 -17.21
CA ALA A 206 1.98 -4.71 -15.99
C ALA A 206 0.58 -5.05 -15.43
N ALA A 207 -0.34 -4.08 -15.43
CA ALA A 207 -1.73 -4.29 -14.99
C ALA A 207 -2.44 -5.38 -15.84
N LYS A 208 -2.34 -5.30 -17.16
CA LYS A 208 -2.92 -6.30 -18.07
C LYS A 208 -2.27 -7.67 -17.91
N SER A 209 -0.94 -7.73 -17.75
CA SER A 209 -0.22 -8.98 -17.50
C SER A 209 -0.65 -9.62 -16.19
N LEU A 210 -0.85 -8.82 -15.14
CA LEU A 210 -1.40 -9.31 -13.86
C LEU A 210 -2.81 -9.89 -14.05
N GLU A 211 -3.69 -9.19 -14.77
CA GLU A 211 -5.07 -9.66 -15.05
C GLU A 211 -5.08 -11.01 -15.74
N GLU A 212 -4.25 -11.21 -16.78
CA GLU A 212 -4.14 -12.49 -17.48
C GLU A 212 -3.64 -13.62 -16.55
N LYS A 213 -2.68 -13.35 -15.69
CA LYS A 213 -2.21 -14.32 -14.70
C LYS A 213 -3.30 -14.66 -13.67
N LEU A 214 -4.02 -13.67 -13.16
CA LEU A 214 -5.12 -13.90 -12.22
C LEU A 214 -6.27 -14.66 -12.86
N LYS A 215 -6.57 -14.41 -14.12
CA LYS A 215 -7.53 -15.20 -14.91
C LYS A 215 -7.08 -16.66 -15.01
N ALA A 216 -5.81 -16.90 -15.24
CA ALA A 216 -5.25 -18.26 -15.31
C ALA A 216 -5.30 -18.99 -13.95
N SER A 217 -5.20 -18.28 -12.82
CA SER A 217 -5.31 -18.86 -11.47
C SER A 217 -6.72 -19.34 -11.14
N GLY A 218 -7.75 -18.77 -11.78
CA GLY A 218 -9.15 -19.09 -11.51
C GLY A 218 -9.75 -18.44 -10.26
N VAL A 219 -8.98 -17.63 -9.51
CA VAL A 219 -9.54 -16.88 -8.36
C VAL A 219 -10.44 -15.73 -8.82
N ALA A 220 -11.37 -15.31 -7.96
CA ALA A 220 -12.10 -14.07 -8.20
C ALA A 220 -11.10 -12.91 -8.28
N HIS A 221 -11.21 -12.08 -9.32
CA HIS A 221 -10.30 -10.96 -9.51
C HIS A 221 -10.97 -9.79 -10.23
N GLU A 222 -10.44 -8.61 -9.99
CA GLU A 222 -10.77 -7.37 -10.69
C GLU A 222 -9.48 -6.56 -10.88
N VAL A 223 -9.30 -5.99 -12.07
CA VAL A 223 -8.19 -5.06 -12.34
C VAL A 223 -8.76 -3.76 -12.87
N HIS A 224 -8.47 -2.65 -12.18
CA HIS A 224 -9.01 -1.33 -12.49
C HIS A 224 -7.89 -0.38 -12.92
N ILE A 225 -8.10 0.32 -14.03
CA ILE A 225 -7.20 1.37 -14.53
C ILE A 225 -7.92 2.70 -14.45
N TYR A 226 -7.29 3.68 -13.79
CA TYR A 226 -7.86 5.02 -13.53
C TYR A 226 -7.31 6.04 -14.51
N SER A 227 -8.19 6.58 -15.35
CA SER A 227 -7.81 7.56 -16.37
C SER A 227 -7.26 8.84 -15.75
N GLY A 228 -6.19 9.38 -16.34
CA GLY A 228 -5.52 10.59 -15.89
C GLY A 228 -4.73 10.46 -14.57
N CYS A 229 -4.67 9.27 -13.97
CA CYS A 229 -3.92 9.02 -12.75
C CYS A 229 -2.52 8.48 -13.05
N SER A 230 -1.51 8.99 -12.35
CA SER A 230 -0.15 8.45 -12.32
C SER A 230 0.06 7.54 -11.13
N HIS A 231 1.32 7.11 -10.92
CA HIS A 231 1.72 6.34 -9.73
C HIS A 231 1.33 7.03 -8.43
N ALA A 232 1.08 6.26 -7.37
CA ALA A 232 0.74 6.74 -6.03
C ALA A 232 -0.49 7.67 -5.96
N PHE A 233 -1.49 7.50 -6.86
CA PHE A 233 -2.65 8.37 -6.93
C PHE A 233 -3.54 8.36 -5.67
N MET A 234 -3.43 7.33 -4.83
CA MET A 234 -4.15 7.24 -3.55
C MET A 234 -3.57 8.16 -2.47
N ASN A 235 -2.35 8.65 -2.64
CA ASN A 235 -1.66 9.50 -1.67
C ASN A 235 -2.15 10.94 -1.79
N ALA A 236 -2.87 11.41 -0.78
CA ALA A 236 -3.58 12.69 -0.78
C ALA A 236 -3.21 13.62 0.39
N SER A 237 -2.30 13.21 1.31
CA SER A 237 -1.83 14.13 2.33
C SER A 237 -0.99 15.26 1.75
N PRO A 238 -0.89 16.42 2.39
CA PRO A 238 -0.09 17.55 1.90
C PRO A 238 1.37 17.18 1.63
N GLU A 239 1.97 16.35 2.49
CA GLU A 239 3.34 15.85 2.34
C GLU A 239 3.47 14.91 1.16
N ALA A 240 2.51 13.99 0.98
CA ALA A 240 2.51 13.05 -0.13
C ALA A 240 2.28 13.77 -1.47
N LEU A 241 1.38 14.74 -1.54
CA LEU A 241 1.18 15.59 -2.72
C LEU A 241 2.46 16.37 -3.08
N LYS A 242 3.18 16.89 -2.07
CA LYS A 242 4.48 17.53 -2.29
C LYS A 242 5.50 16.55 -2.86
N ARG A 243 5.59 15.33 -2.33
CA ARG A 243 6.46 14.26 -2.83
C ARG A 243 6.09 13.88 -4.27
N ARG A 244 4.82 13.66 -4.56
CA ARG A 244 4.30 13.34 -5.90
C ARG A 244 4.69 14.43 -6.91
N LYS A 245 4.45 15.69 -6.58
CA LYS A 245 4.83 16.84 -7.41
C LYS A 245 6.33 16.89 -7.64
N GLY A 246 7.14 16.63 -6.61
CA GLY A 246 8.61 16.58 -6.73
C GLY A 246 9.11 15.47 -7.66
N MET A 247 8.36 14.38 -7.79
CA MET A 247 8.63 13.27 -8.71
C MET A 247 8.00 13.46 -10.11
N GLY A 248 7.35 14.58 -10.39
CA GLY A 248 6.69 14.85 -11.69
C GLY A 248 5.42 14.03 -11.93
N LEU A 249 4.79 13.52 -10.87
CA LEU A 249 3.53 12.79 -10.95
C LEU A 249 2.34 13.75 -11.09
N THR A 250 1.19 13.22 -11.58
CA THR A 250 -0.04 14.02 -11.79
C THR A 250 -0.57 14.58 -10.48
N ASP A 251 -1.37 15.65 -10.59
CA ASP A 251 -2.10 16.23 -9.48
C ASP A 251 -3.12 15.23 -8.87
N GLU A 252 -3.66 15.61 -7.72
CA GLU A 252 -4.70 14.84 -7.04
C GLU A 252 -5.94 14.69 -7.93
N ASN A 253 -6.49 13.48 -7.97
CA ASN A 253 -7.76 13.15 -8.63
C ASN A 253 -8.71 12.56 -7.60
N GLN A 254 -9.44 13.42 -6.90
CA GLN A 254 -10.34 13.00 -5.83
C GLN A 254 -11.41 12.01 -6.30
N GLY A 255 -11.95 12.19 -7.52
CA GLY A 255 -12.95 11.26 -8.06
C GLY A 255 -12.39 9.84 -8.27
N ALA A 256 -11.13 9.72 -8.69
CA ALA A 256 -10.46 8.42 -8.79
C ALA A 256 -10.18 7.80 -7.42
N ILE A 257 -9.78 8.62 -6.44
CA ILE A 257 -9.53 8.18 -5.06
C ILE A 257 -10.84 7.66 -4.44
N ASP A 258 -11.92 8.41 -4.53
CA ASP A 258 -13.23 8.04 -3.99
C ASP A 258 -13.76 6.75 -4.63
N LEU A 259 -13.61 6.61 -5.96
CA LEU A 259 -14.01 5.41 -6.68
C LEU A 259 -13.16 4.20 -6.25
N ALA A 260 -11.86 4.38 -6.06
CA ALA A 260 -10.97 3.32 -5.61
C ALA A 260 -11.32 2.85 -4.18
N TRP A 261 -11.62 3.78 -3.27
CA TRP A 261 -12.10 3.43 -1.92
C TRP A 261 -13.46 2.75 -1.93
N SER A 262 -14.38 3.16 -2.80
CA SER A 262 -15.68 2.49 -2.95
C SER A 262 -15.53 1.04 -3.42
N ARG A 263 -14.64 0.80 -4.39
CA ARG A 263 -14.31 -0.55 -4.87
C ARG A 263 -13.64 -1.39 -3.80
N PHE A 264 -12.68 -0.81 -3.08
CA PHE A 264 -12.04 -1.44 -1.91
C PHE A 264 -13.09 -1.90 -0.89
N SER A 265 -13.99 -1.01 -0.49
CA SER A 265 -15.06 -1.31 0.47
C SER A 265 -15.95 -2.45 -0.01
N THR A 266 -16.38 -2.42 -1.26
CA THR A 266 -17.20 -3.47 -1.86
C THR A 266 -16.47 -4.82 -1.88
N TRP A 267 -15.19 -4.82 -2.28
CA TRP A 267 -14.39 -6.04 -2.36
C TRP A 267 -14.11 -6.66 -0.99
N MET A 268 -13.61 -5.86 -0.07
CA MET A 268 -13.33 -6.34 1.30
C MET A 268 -14.62 -6.75 2.02
N GLY A 269 -15.72 -6.02 1.86
CA GLY A 269 -17.03 -6.40 2.39
C GLY A 269 -17.51 -7.76 1.89
N ARG A 270 -17.35 -8.02 0.59
CA ARG A 270 -17.73 -9.30 -0.03
C ARG A 270 -16.96 -10.49 0.55
N PHE A 271 -15.67 -10.37 0.79
CA PHE A 271 -14.83 -11.50 1.18
C PHE A 271 -14.56 -11.60 2.68
N LEU A 272 -14.52 -10.48 3.39
CA LEU A 272 -14.27 -10.46 4.83
C LEU A 272 -15.55 -10.38 5.68
N GLY A 273 -16.69 -10.01 5.08
CA GLY A 273 -17.98 -10.02 5.75
C GLY A 273 -18.26 -8.81 6.64
N SER A 274 -17.61 -7.67 6.39
CA SER A 274 -18.03 -6.38 6.93
C SER A 274 -18.64 -5.58 5.79
N ALA A 275 -19.92 -5.58 5.70
CA ALA A 275 -20.68 -4.72 4.78
C ALA A 275 -21.35 -3.59 5.55
#